data_0d80632f119685a3c379bb687bb30ed6
#
_entry.id   0d80632f119685a3c379bb687bb30ed6
#
_cell.length_a   1.000
_cell.length_b   1.000
_cell.length_c   1.000
_cell.angle_alpha   90.00
_cell.angle_beta   90.00
_cell.angle_gamma   90.00
#
_symmetry.space_group_name_H-M   'P 1'
#
loop_
_entity.id
_entity.type
_entity.pdbx_description
1 polymer ?
#
loop_
_entity_poly.entity_id
_entity_poly.type
_entity_poly.pdbx_seq_one_letter_code
_entity_poly.pdbx_strand_id
1 'polypeptide(L)'
;MRYVTALMEHVLIIHEVADYEAWKKVFDGAAAMRREAGERSYQVLRYQDDPNRIVHFSVWPSIDDAKRFFESPRLVQIRKEAGVKSPDFIYLEELEAGTL
;
A
#
# COMPACT_ATOMS: atom_id res chain seq x y z
N MET A 1 29.82 12.59 15.44
CA MET A 1 28.92 12.87 14.34
C MET A 1 27.59 12.16 14.49
N ARG A 2 26.55 12.82 14.10
CA ARG A 2 25.23 12.30 14.26
C ARG A 2 24.57 12.06 12.91
N TYR A 3 24.01 10.89 12.73
CA TYR A 3 23.27 10.57 11.53
C TYR A 3 21.84 11.05 11.65
N VAL A 4 21.36 11.69 10.62
CA VAL A 4 19.95 11.99 10.49
C VAL A 4 19.37 10.97 9.53
N THR A 5 18.54 10.09 10.03
CA THR A 5 17.84 9.12 9.19
C THR A 5 16.52 9.76 8.80
N ALA A 6 16.28 9.84 7.51
CA ALA A 6 15.00 10.32 7.04
C ALA A 6 13.90 9.33 7.47
N LEU A 7 12.86 9.83 8.09
CA LEU A 7 11.71 9.01 8.44
C LEU A 7 10.96 8.65 7.18
N MET A 8 10.51 7.41 7.11
CA MET A 8 9.73 6.93 5.98
C MET A 8 8.27 7.29 6.16
N GLU A 9 7.62 7.48 5.05
CA GLU A 9 6.19 7.74 5.03
C GLU A 9 5.45 6.42 4.84
N HIS A 10 4.23 6.36 5.35
CA HIS A 10 3.45 5.13 5.29
C HIS A 10 2.10 5.39 4.65
N VAL A 11 1.63 4.40 3.89
CA VAL A 11 0.28 4.41 3.35
C VAL A 11 -0.42 3.17 3.86
N LEU A 12 -1.52 3.37 4.55
CA LEU A 12 -2.39 2.30 4.99
C LEU A 12 -3.57 2.25 4.03
N ILE A 13 -3.69 1.14 3.31
CA ILE A 13 -4.74 0.98 2.32
C ILE A 13 -5.63 -0.18 2.76
N ILE A 14 -6.92 0.09 2.93
CA ILE A 14 -7.89 -0.93 3.26
C ILE A 14 -8.69 -1.23 2.01
N HIS A 15 -8.66 -2.49 1.57
CA HIS A 15 -9.38 -2.95 0.39
C HIS A 15 -10.46 -3.93 0.79
N GLU A 16 -11.66 -3.73 0.29
CA GLU A 16 -12.64 -4.80 0.24
C GLU A 16 -12.48 -5.49 -1.11
N VAL A 17 -12.17 -6.78 -1.11
CA VAL A 17 -11.91 -7.53 -2.34
C VAL A 17 -12.98 -8.59 -2.56
N ALA A 18 -13.29 -8.85 -3.82
CA ALA A 18 -14.26 -9.89 -4.18
C ALA A 18 -13.66 -11.28 -3.96
N ASP A 19 -12.36 -11.43 -4.25
CA ASP A 19 -11.64 -12.69 -4.11
C ASP A 19 -10.16 -12.40 -3.86
N TYR A 20 -9.65 -12.85 -2.72
CA TYR A 20 -8.26 -12.60 -2.34
C TYR A 20 -7.27 -13.15 -3.36
N GLU A 21 -7.48 -14.38 -3.84
CA GLU A 21 -6.54 -15.01 -4.77
C GLU A 21 -6.40 -14.20 -6.06
N ALA A 22 -7.51 -13.71 -6.60
CA ALA A 22 -7.51 -12.88 -7.79
C ALA A 22 -6.81 -11.54 -7.54
N TRP A 23 -7.10 -10.91 -6.39
CA TRP A 23 -6.45 -9.66 -6.00
C TRP A 23 -4.94 -9.84 -5.84
N LYS A 24 -4.53 -10.94 -5.19
CA LYS A 24 -3.12 -11.20 -4.92
C LYS A 24 -2.31 -11.37 -6.20
N LYS A 25 -2.88 -12.00 -7.22
CA LYS A 25 -2.22 -12.14 -8.52
C LYS A 25 -1.93 -10.78 -9.14
N VAL A 26 -2.90 -9.88 -9.11
CA VAL A 26 -2.74 -8.53 -9.64
C VAL A 26 -1.72 -7.74 -8.81
N PHE A 27 -1.80 -7.88 -7.48
CA PHE A 27 -0.87 -7.23 -6.57
C PHE A 27 0.58 -7.65 -6.85
N ASP A 28 0.81 -8.95 -7.00
CA ASP A 28 2.15 -9.48 -7.29
C ASP A 28 2.63 -9.05 -8.67
N GLY A 29 1.74 -9.03 -9.65
CA GLY A 29 2.07 -8.60 -11.00
C GLY A 29 2.45 -7.13 -11.10
N ALA A 30 2.05 -6.32 -10.12
CA ALA A 30 2.35 -4.90 -10.07
C ALA A 30 3.60 -4.59 -9.24
N ALA A 31 4.33 -5.59 -8.76
CA ALA A 31 5.46 -5.36 -7.85
C ALA A 31 6.55 -4.46 -8.46
N ALA A 32 6.92 -4.70 -9.71
CA ALA A 32 7.93 -3.88 -10.38
C ALA A 32 7.46 -2.43 -10.52
N MET A 33 6.19 -2.25 -10.87
CA MET A 33 5.57 -0.94 -11.02
C MET A 33 5.56 -0.18 -9.69
N ARG A 34 5.22 -0.86 -8.58
CA ARG A 34 5.22 -0.26 -7.25
C ARG A 34 6.63 0.17 -6.85
N ARG A 35 7.62 -0.69 -7.09
CA ARG A 35 9.01 -0.39 -6.76
C ARG A 35 9.52 0.81 -7.56
N GLU A 36 9.23 0.86 -8.85
CA GLU A 36 9.64 1.97 -9.71
C GLU A 36 8.99 3.28 -9.30
N ALA A 37 7.75 3.22 -8.81
CA ALA A 37 7.04 4.41 -8.34
C ALA A 37 7.62 4.94 -7.03
N GLY A 38 8.28 4.09 -6.24
CA GLY A 38 8.91 4.52 -4.99
C GLY A 38 8.62 3.67 -3.77
N GLU A 39 7.74 2.67 -3.86
CA GLU A 39 7.46 1.80 -2.73
C GLU A 39 8.72 1.05 -2.32
N ARG A 40 9.04 1.06 -1.02
CA ARG A 40 10.25 0.43 -0.48
C ARG A 40 9.98 -0.93 0.14
N SER A 41 8.89 -1.04 0.88
CA SER A 41 8.50 -2.29 1.51
C SER A 41 6.99 -2.28 1.75
N TYR A 42 6.46 -3.45 2.11
CA TYR A 42 5.04 -3.57 2.34
C TYR A 42 4.72 -4.74 3.25
N GLN A 43 3.53 -4.71 3.80
CA GLN A 43 2.91 -5.85 4.44
C GLN A 43 1.51 -6.01 3.88
N VAL A 44 1.09 -7.24 3.71
CA VAL A 44 -0.30 -7.57 3.37
C VAL A 44 -0.90 -8.26 4.58
N LEU A 45 -1.95 -7.66 5.10
CA LEU A 45 -2.63 -8.14 6.30
C LEU A 45 -4.10 -8.34 5.98
N ARG A 46 -4.77 -9.11 6.80
CA ARG A 46 -6.20 -9.38 6.61
C ARG A 46 -6.91 -9.23 7.94
N TYR A 47 -8.12 -8.71 7.90
CA TYR A 47 -8.96 -8.66 9.09
C TYR A 47 -9.21 -10.08 9.57
N GLN A 48 -9.11 -10.31 10.86
CA GLN A 48 -9.31 -11.65 11.43
C GLN A 48 -10.74 -12.14 11.25
N ASP A 49 -11.69 -11.23 11.23
CA ASP A 49 -13.11 -11.55 11.16
C ASP A 49 -13.74 -11.28 9.78
N ASP A 50 -12.93 -10.91 8.78
CA ASP A 50 -13.44 -10.64 7.45
C ASP A 50 -12.39 -11.03 6.41
N PRO A 51 -12.51 -12.21 5.78
CA PRO A 51 -11.50 -12.70 4.85
C PRO A 51 -11.39 -11.88 3.56
N ASN A 52 -12.36 -11.02 3.29
CA ASN A 52 -12.37 -10.19 2.09
C ASN A 52 -11.90 -8.76 2.35
N ARG A 53 -11.46 -8.46 3.57
CA ARG A 53 -10.94 -7.14 3.91
C ARG A 53 -9.44 -7.21 4.13
N ILE A 54 -8.71 -6.66 3.16
CA ILE A 54 -7.26 -6.76 3.06
C ILE A 54 -6.63 -5.40 3.33
N VAL A 55 -5.54 -5.41 4.07
CA VAL A 55 -4.77 -4.20 4.35
C VAL A 55 -3.43 -4.31 3.63
N HIS A 56 -3.10 -3.29 2.85
CA HIS A 56 -1.78 -3.13 2.26
C HIS A 56 -1.11 -1.98 3.03
N PHE A 57 -0.14 -2.31 3.87
CA PHE A 57 0.61 -1.33 4.63
C PHE A 57 1.93 -1.09 3.92
N SER A 58 2.10 0.09 3.36
CA SER A 58 3.11 0.38 2.36
C SER A 58 4.05 1.48 2.86
N VAL A 59 5.35 1.32 2.59
CA VAL A 59 6.39 2.24 3.06
C VAL A 59 7.00 2.95 1.86
N TRP A 60 7.07 4.29 1.95
CA TRP A 60 7.51 5.16 0.86
C TRP A 60 8.46 6.23 1.37
N PRO A 61 9.43 6.68 0.56
CA PRO A 61 10.27 7.83 0.93
C PRO A 61 9.54 9.16 0.78
N SER A 62 8.42 9.19 0.03
CA SER A 62 7.67 10.41 -0.27
C SER A 62 6.19 10.11 -0.37
N ILE A 63 5.40 10.84 0.43
CA ILE A 63 3.93 10.75 0.35
C ILE A 63 3.44 11.26 -1.01
N ASP A 64 4.08 12.27 -1.57
CA ASP A 64 3.67 12.79 -2.88
C ASP A 64 3.81 11.73 -3.97
N ASP A 65 4.89 10.95 -3.93
CA ASP A 65 5.08 9.86 -4.88
C ASP A 65 4.02 8.78 -4.68
N ALA A 66 3.69 8.45 -3.45
CA ALA A 66 2.66 7.47 -3.14
C ALA A 66 1.30 7.93 -3.66
N LYS A 67 0.92 9.18 -3.38
CA LYS A 67 -0.34 9.74 -3.86
C LYS A 67 -0.41 9.71 -5.38
N ARG A 68 0.66 10.16 -6.03
CA ARG A 68 0.71 10.19 -7.50
C ARG A 68 0.50 8.80 -8.07
N PHE A 69 1.10 7.79 -7.47
CA PHE A 69 0.96 6.41 -7.91
C PHE A 69 -0.45 5.88 -7.69
N PHE A 70 -0.91 5.90 -6.43
CA PHE A 70 -2.20 5.29 -6.09
C PHE A 70 -3.40 6.00 -6.67
N GLU A 71 -3.30 7.31 -6.90
CA GLU A 71 -4.40 8.10 -7.44
C GLU A 71 -4.36 8.22 -8.97
N SER A 72 -3.37 7.59 -9.62
CA SER A 72 -3.27 7.62 -11.08
C SER A 72 -4.44 6.85 -11.71
N PRO A 73 -4.90 7.28 -12.91
CA PRO A 73 -5.97 6.57 -13.61
C PRO A 73 -5.65 5.11 -13.87
N ARG A 74 -4.38 4.79 -14.13
CA ARG A 74 -3.95 3.41 -14.35
C ARG A 74 -4.17 2.54 -13.13
N LEU A 75 -3.82 3.03 -11.94
CA LEU A 75 -4.01 2.29 -10.71
C LEU A 75 -5.48 2.15 -10.33
N VAL A 76 -6.27 3.17 -10.60
CA VAL A 76 -7.72 3.08 -10.41
C VAL A 76 -8.28 1.94 -11.26
N GLN A 77 -7.85 1.84 -12.51
CA GLN A 77 -8.31 0.78 -13.42
C GLN A 77 -7.83 -0.59 -12.97
N ILE A 78 -6.56 -0.70 -12.56
CA ILE A 78 -5.98 -1.95 -12.07
C ILE A 78 -6.75 -2.45 -10.85
N ARG A 79 -7.08 -1.56 -9.91
CA ARG A 79 -7.86 -1.95 -8.72
C ARG A 79 -9.25 -2.46 -9.09
N LYS A 80 -9.91 -1.82 -10.03
CA LYS A 80 -11.22 -2.29 -10.51
C LYS A 80 -11.12 -3.69 -11.10
N GLU A 81 -10.11 -3.93 -11.91
CA GLU A 81 -9.86 -5.25 -12.51
C GLU A 81 -9.53 -6.30 -11.45
N ALA A 82 -8.86 -5.89 -10.38
CA ALA A 82 -8.52 -6.77 -9.26
C ALA A 82 -9.70 -7.06 -8.33
N GLY A 83 -10.87 -6.45 -8.58
CA GLY A 83 -12.06 -6.67 -7.78
C GLY A 83 -12.08 -5.89 -6.48
N VAL A 84 -11.33 -4.80 -6.39
CA VAL A 84 -11.32 -3.96 -5.19
C VAL A 84 -12.55 -3.07 -5.17
N LYS A 85 -13.22 -3.05 -4.01
CA LYS A 85 -14.37 -2.20 -3.75
C LYS A 85 -14.00 -1.21 -2.66
N SER A 86 -14.44 0.04 -2.81
CA SER A 86 -14.36 1.07 -1.76
C SER A 86 -13.01 1.12 -1.03
N PRO A 87 -11.89 1.32 -1.74
CA PRO A 87 -10.59 1.38 -1.08
C PRO A 87 -10.47 2.64 -0.23
N ASP A 88 -9.92 2.49 0.98
CA ASP A 88 -9.59 3.61 1.86
C ASP A 88 -8.08 3.81 1.86
N PHE A 89 -7.65 5.04 1.58
CA PHE A 89 -6.23 5.41 1.59
C PHE A 89 -5.99 6.35 2.76
N ILE A 90 -5.07 5.95 3.64
CA ILE A 90 -4.69 6.74 4.81
C ILE A 90 -3.20 7.00 4.70
N TYR A 91 -2.83 8.27 4.54
CA TYR A 91 -1.44 8.69 4.39
C TYR A 91 -0.92 9.09 5.76
N LEU A 92 0.20 8.50 6.16
CA LEU A 92 0.73 8.60 7.52
C LEU A 92 2.20 9.02 7.46
N GLU A 93 2.62 9.83 8.42
CA GLU A 93 4.05 10.10 8.61
C GLU A 93 4.53 9.37 9.86
N GLU A 94 5.72 8.82 9.79
CA GLU A 94 6.31 8.15 10.93
C GLU A 94 6.82 9.20 11.92
N LEU A 95 6.39 9.11 13.16
CA LEU A 95 6.87 9.98 14.23
C LEU A 95 7.95 9.29 15.06
N GLU A 96 7.81 7.99 15.23
CA GLU A 96 8.74 7.21 16.03
C GLU A 96 8.58 5.74 15.69
N ALA A 97 9.68 5.01 15.72
CA ALA A 97 9.69 3.57 15.62
C ALA A 97 10.68 3.03 16.65
N GLY A 98 10.41 1.84 17.16
CA GLY A 98 11.28 1.24 18.15
C GLY A 98 10.95 -0.22 18.40
N THR A 99 11.78 -0.84 19.26
CA THR A 99 11.59 -2.22 19.70
C THR A 99 11.54 -2.22 21.22
N LEU A 100 10.60 -2.97 21.77
CA LEU A 100 10.46 -3.10 23.23
C LEU A 100 11.29 -4.28 23.72
#